data_2ae7cbdefe444897d66bdd14c165c2fb
#
_entry.id   2ae7cbdefe444897d66bdd14c165c2fb
#
_cell.length_a   1.000
_cell.length_b   1.000
_cell.length_c   1.000
_cell.angle_alpha   90.00
_cell.angle_beta   90.00
_cell.angle_gamma   90.00
#
_symmetry.space_group_name_H-M   'P 1'
#
loop_
_entity.id
_entity.type
_entity.pdbx_description
1 polymer ?
#
loop_
_entity_poly.entity_id
_entity_poly.type
_entity_poly.pdbx_seq_one_letter_code
_entity_poly.pdbx_strand_id
1 'polypeptide(L)'
;MIDITQKTVGGVEMTALRFGPDKFDIPVHLMQKEREDCILVTDEDIVSFPWNGVTKDTDGQYLLLDKCNLENIWTISTTNRERALDLVRKTALGIKKGGKKFADLSTGIFPLYRIYIKDKKDILILPEDAASILAVSLVRSDMDACSKDLTKKDTEVGYTLILEMAELLYYAASGRFPYKDEEVRRSGYNEIPLEFYSPTLDEKTSSFITSTLSMKEKYQRRISGNNGPEKSIGWFIDSTEALTWNLKNRTEEEKEKEAKKTEENEEFKKLWREKSKKAKTRKFWAEKGAVIAVTVLIVGFVSYFVGNWLYQTFRPPVTRDLSQSEIIEHMYSCQNDLNATELDEGFKGDVAQFNEVLNLYVTSTTRKAYEYIDAITSAESWIEEGKPSLVKDTWVYGVIPISITETEENHFVAKTEWYTPFAFDDEAEEAYGEEAGFSRTFIYEVTQEFDFEWNKRGWWVCTKNEITDYNLLSVEYTPYLENNL
;
A
#
# COMPACT_ATOMS: atom_id res chain seq x y z
N MET A 1 -16.72 21.52 -34.71
CA MET A 1 -17.90 21.99 -34.00
C MET A 1 -19.10 21.89 -34.93
N ILE A 2 -20.30 21.51 -34.43
CA ILE A 2 -21.48 21.38 -35.28
C ILE A 2 -22.02 22.78 -35.61
N ASP A 3 -22.23 23.06 -36.94
CA ASP A 3 -22.75 24.32 -37.40
C ASP A 3 -24.26 24.34 -37.20
N ILE A 4 -24.77 25.44 -36.67
CA ILE A 4 -26.20 25.65 -36.40
C ILE A 4 -26.72 26.76 -37.33
N THR A 5 -27.71 26.44 -38.12
CA THR A 5 -28.30 27.40 -39.10
C THR A 5 -29.83 27.35 -39.07
N GLN A 6 -30.48 28.32 -39.70
CA GLN A 6 -31.92 28.28 -39.97
C GLN A 6 -32.14 27.86 -41.39
N LYS A 7 -33.06 26.92 -41.64
CA LYS A 7 -33.41 26.39 -42.96
C LYS A 7 -34.94 26.41 -43.16
N THR A 8 -35.38 26.68 -44.34
CA THR A 8 -36.81 26.57 -44.70
C THR A 8 -37.04 25.23 -45.40
N VAL A 9 -37.81 24.37 -44.80
CA VAL A 9 -38.14 23.03 -45.32
C VAL A 9 -39.65 22.92 -45.42
N GLY A 10 -40.15 22.67 -46.64
CA GLY A 10 -41.61 22.60 -46.88
C GLY A 10 -42.37 23.90 -46.55
N GLY A 11 -41.72 25.05 -46.62
CA GLY A 11 -42.32 26.36 -46.25
C GLY A 11 -42.28 26.69 -44.77
N VAL A 12 -41.74 25.80 -43.93
CA VAL A 12 -41.60 26.02 -42.49
C VAL A 12 -40.13 26.31 -42.18
N GLU A 13 -39.90 27.35 -41.40
CA GLU A 13 -38.57 27.70 -40.92
C GLU A 13 -38.21 26.81 -39.72
N MET A 14 -37.06 26.13 -39.81
CA MET A 14 -36.55 25.15 -38.84
C MET A 14 -35.11 25.44 -38.44
N THR A 15 -34.73 25.06 -37.24
CA THR A 15 -33.34 25.03 -36.79
C THR A 15 -32.69 23.78 -37.32
N ALA A 16 -31.53 23.93 -37.95
CA ALA A 16 -30.82 22.87 -38.66
C ALA A 16 -29.40 22.71 -38.12
N LEU A 17 -29.07 21.49 -37.65
CA LEU A 17 -27.72 21.10 -37.21
C LEU A 17 -27.01 20.39 -38.35
N ARG A 18 -25.95 20.98 -38.88
CA ARG A 18 -25.16 20.41 -40.01
C ARG A 18 -24.32 19.26 -39.54
N PHE A 19 -24.46 18.09 -40.16
CA PHE A 19 -23.70 16.91 -39.80
C PHE A 19 -22.85 16.27 -40.91
N GLY A 20 -22.96 16.71 -42.16
CA GLY A 20 -22.19 16.13 -43.26
C GLY A 20 -22.23 16.95 -44.54
N PRO A 21 -21.33 16.65 -45.49
CA PRO A 21 -21.39 17.19 -46.84
C PRO A 21 -22.57 16.58 -47.61
N ASP A 22 -22.96 17.22 -48.72
CA ASP A 22 -24.06 16.79 -49.56
C ASP A 22 -23.94 15.33 -50.09
N LYS A 23 -22.73 14.84 -50.28
CA LYS A 23 -22.43 13.50 -50.79
C LYS A 23 -22.31 12.40 -49.76
N PHE A 24 -22.53 12.71 -48.51
CA PHE A 24 -22.45 11.72 -47.42
C PHE A 24 -23.74 10.92 -47.32
N ASP A 25 -23.68 9.60 -47.34
CA ASP A 25 -24.85 8.74 -47.14
C ASP A 25 -24.97 8.31 -45.67
N ILE A 26 -26.10 8.64 -45.07
CA ILE A 26 -26.40 8.21 -43.70
C ILE A 26 -26.60 6.69 -43.69
N PRO A 27 -25.97 5.95 -42.83
CA PRO A 27 -26.17 4.51 -42.72
C PRO A 27 -27.66 4.18 -42.48
N VAL A 28 -28.23 3.29 -43.32
CA VAL A 28 -29.66 2.94 -43.29
C VAL A 28 -30.14 2.51 -41.92
N HIS A 29 -29.34 1.81 -41.15
CA HIS A 29 -29.70 1.37 -39.83
C HIS A 29 -29.93 2.53 -38.83
N LEU A 30 -29.33 3.70 -39.02
CA LEU A 30 -29.58 4.89 -38.21
C LEU A 30 -30.92 5.56 -38.58
N MET A 31 -31.38 5.36 -39.80
CA MET A 31 -32.66 5.94 -40.27
C MET A 31 -33.87 5.05 -39.91
N GLN A 32 -33.64 3.77 -39.61
CA GLN A 32 -34.69 2.78 -39.32
C GLN A 32 -35.07 2.65 -37.86
N LYS A 33 -34.33 3.28 -36.94
CA LYS A 33 -34.70 3.30 -35.53
C LYS A 33 -35.95 4.10 -35.26
N GLU A 34 -36.78 3.66 -34.32
CA GLU A 34 -37.84 4.52 -33.74
C GLU A 34 -37.21 5.80 -33.21
N ARG A 35 -37.78 6.94 -33.60
CA ARG A 35 -37.26 8.23 -33.19
C ARG A 35 -37.66 8.53 -31.77
N GLU A 36 -36.66 8.83 -30.94
CA GLU A 36 -36.86 9.35 -29.60
C GLU A 36 -36.80 10.87 -29.63
N ASP A 37 -37.67 11.54 -28.85
CA ASP A 37 -37.63 12.99 -28.73
C ASP A 37 -36.41 13.46 -27.92
N CYS A 38 -35.97 14.69 -28.21
CA CYS A 38 -35.01 15.41 -27.38
C CYS A 38 -35.61 15.71 -26.01
N ILE A 39 -34.78 15.88 -25.00
CA ILE A 39 -35.15 16.38 -23.68
C ILE A 39 -34.85 17.88 -23.64
N LEU A 40 -35.86 18.69 -23.34
CA LEU A 40 -35.73 20.10 -23.06
C LEU A 40 -35.91 20.36 -21.56
N VAL A 41 -34.89 20.92 -20.93
CA VAL A 41 -34.90 21.31 -19.52
C VAL A 41 -35.05 22.80 -19.42
N THR A 42 -36.17 23.25 -18.89
CA THR A 42 -36.50 24.66 -18.64
C THR A 42 -36.36 25.01 -17.16
N ASP A 43 -36.66 26.25 -16.79
CA ASP A 43 -36.70 26.65 -15.37
C ASP A 43 -37.91 26.00 -14.64
N GLU A 44 -38.98 25.65 -15.35
CA GLU A 44 -40.23 25.17 -14.77
C GLU A 44 -40.37 23.63 -14.84
N ASP A 45 -39.98 23.03 -15.96
CA ASP A 45 -40.22 21.59 -16.17
C ASP A 45 -39.19 20.97 -17.14
N ILE A 46 -39.23 19.63 -17.21
CA ILE A 46 -38.45 18.82 -18.16
C ILE A 46 -39.45 18.21 -19.14
N VAL A 47 -39.41 18.67 -20.37
CA VAL A 47 -40.38 18.30 -21.41
C VAL A 47 -39.71 17.62 -22.59
N SER A 48 -40.51 16.86 -23.34
CA SER A 48 -40.14 16.31 -24.63
C SER A 48 -40.07 17.41 -25.69
N PHE A 49 -39.07 17.39 -26.56
CA PHE A 49 -38.89 18.33 -27.66
C PHE A 49 -38.59 17.53 -28.94
N PRO A 50 -39.54 17.56 -29.93
CA PRO A 50 -39.38 16.71 -31.11
C PRO A 50 -38.25 17.18 -32.01
N TRP A 51 -37.61 16.24 -32.68
CA TRP A 51 -36.77 16.51 -33.82
C TRP A 51 -37.41 15.97 -35.10
N ASN A 52 -37.32 16.74 -36.19
CA ASN A 52 -38.13 16.57 -37.35
C ASN A 52 -37.49 15.75 -38.47
N GLY A 53 -36.45 15.00 -38.14
CA GLY A 53 -35.73 14.17 -39.09
C GLY A 53 -34.51 14.85 -39.71
N VAL A 54 -34.15 14.41 -40.91
CA VAL A 54 -32.96 14.90 -41.63
C VAL A 54 -33.39 15.45 -42.99
N THR A 55 -32.66 16.47 -43.46
CA THR A 55 -32.79 17.01 -44.82
C THR A 55 -31.46 17.13 -45.49
N LYS A 56 -31.46 17.19 -46.79
CA LYS A 56 -30.28 17.33 -47.64
C LYS A 56 -30.48 18.44 -48.62
N ASP A 57 -29.50 19.30 -48.80
CA ASP A 57 -29.47 20.32 -49.84
C ASP A 57 -28.05 20.41 -50.46
N THR A 58 -27.80 21.44 -51.30
CA THR A 58 -26.52 21.67 -51.95
C THR A 58 -25.38 21.97 -51.01
N ASP A 59 -25.68 22.44 -49.81
CA ASP A 59 -24.66 22.86 -48.83
C ASP A 59 -24.30 21.78 -47.82
N GLY A 60 -25.15 20.73 -47.70
CA GLY A 60 -24.88 19.63 -46.77
C GLY A 60 -26.11 18.88 -46.32
N GLN A 61 -25.93 18.12 -45.26
CA GLN A 61 -26.98 17.37 -44.59
C GLN A 61 -27.21 17.89 -43.18
N TYR A 62 -28.48 17.94 -42.78
CA TYR A 62 -28.92 18.63 -41.60
C TYR A 62 -29.93 17.81 -40.81
N LEU A 63 -29.74 17.75 -39.49
CA LEU A 63 -30.78 17.33 -38.58
C LEU A 63 -31.65 18.52 -38.25
N LEU A 64 -32.99 18.33 -38.35
CA LEU A 64 -33.98 19.39 -38.20
C LEU A 64 -34.65 19.36 -36.85
N LEU A 65 -34.79 20.55 -36.27
CA LEU A 65 -35.52 20.80 -35.03
C LEU A 65 -36.55 21.90 -35.29
N ASP A 66 -37.59 21.99 -34.48
CA ASP A 66 -38.49 23.13 -34.49
C ASP A 66 -37.68 24.43 -34.32
N LYS A 67 -38.22 25.51 -34.94
CA LYS A 67 -37.55 26.81 -34.91
C LYS A 67 -37.24 27.24 -33.48
N CYS A 68 -35.99 27.36 -33.15
CA CYS A 68 -35.48 27.85 -31.87
C CYS A 68 -34.10 28.49 -32.06
N ASN A 69 -33.66 29.23 -31.07
CA ASN A 69 -32.29 29.76 -31.05
C ASN A 69 -31.42 28.80 -30.25
N LEU A 70 -30.49 28.11 -30.92
CA LEU A 70 -29.58 27.16 -30.31
C LEU A 70 -28.14 27.67 -30.34
N GLU A 71 -27.42 27.40 -29.27
CA GLU A 71 -25.99 27.59 -29.16
C GLU A 71 -25.34 26.30 -28.66
N ASN A 72 -24.08 26.02 -29.08
CA ASN A 72 -23.32 24.88 -28.56
C ASN A 72 -23.01 25.09 -27.08
N ILE A 73 -22.91 23.99 -26.31
CA ILE A 73 -22.59 24.03 -24.88
C ILE A 73 -21.22 24.73 -24.60
N TRP A 74 -20.32 24.76 -25.58
CA TRP A 74 -19.01 25.44 -25.45
C TRP A 74 -19.12 26.94 -25.13
N THR A 75 -20.24 27.59 -25.48
CA THR A 75 -20.45 29.01 -25.19
C THR A 75 -20.64 29.33 -23.71
N ILE A 76 -20.71 28.30 -22.85
CA ILE A 76 -20.74 28.50 -21.39
C ILE A 76 -19.44 29.15 -20.87
N SER A 77 -18.32 29.14 -21.64
CA SER A 77 -17.10 29.84 -21.25
C SER A 77 -17.01 31.28 -21.73
N THR A 78 -17.98 31.72 -22.54
CA THR A 78 -18.03 33.05 -23.16
C THR A 78 -19.43 33.73 -23.01
N THR A 79 -20.28 33.64 -24.04
CA THR A 79 -21.56 34.32 -24.11
C THR A 79 -22.63 33.84 -23.14
N ASN A 80 -22.50 32.64 -22.63
CA ASN A 80 -23.40 32.03 -21.64
C ASN A 80 -22.72 31.80 -20.28
N ARG A 81 -21.57 32.44 -20.03
CA ARG A 81 -20.75 32.24 -18.82
C ARG A 81 -21.47 32.62 -17.53
N GLU A 82 -22.25 33.69 -17.56
CA GLU A 82 -22.97 34.15 -16.35
C GLU A 82 -24.05 33.17 -15.84
N ARG A 83 -24.51 32.27 -16.72
CA ARG A 83 -25.51 31.27 -16.39
C ARG A 83 -24.94 29.85 -16.33
N ALA A 84 -23.62 29.69 -16.39
CA ALA A 84 -22.99 28.38 -16.55
C ALA A 84 -23.36 27.38 -15.44
N LEU A 85 -23.44 27.80 -14.18
CA LEU A 85 -23.88 26.95 -13.09
C LEU A 85 -25.28 26.39 -13.27
N ASP A 86 -26.24 27.26 -13.64
CA ASP A 86 -27.61 26.88 -13.92
C ASP A 86 -27.72 25.94 -15.13
N LEU A 87 -27.02 26.26 -16.22
CA LEU A 87 -27.01 25.45 -17.44
C LEU A 87 -26.37 24.05 -17.20
N VAL A 88 -25.29 23.95 -16.47
CA VAL A 88 -24.67 22.66 -16.14
C VAL A 88 -25.59 21.85 -15.20
N ARG A 89 -26.26 22.51 -14.24
CA ARG A 89 -27.22 21.85 -13.36
C ARG A 89 -28.42 21.33 -14.16
N LYS A 90 -28.98 22.12 -15.10
CA LYS A 90 -30.02 21.67 -16.02
C LYS A 90 -29.56 20.50 -16.88
N THR A 91 -28.30 20.51 -17.35
CA THR A 91 -27.72 19.37 -18.06
C THR A 91 -27.74 18.10 -17.20
N ALA A 92 -27.31 18.18 -15.97
CA ALA A 92 -27.32 17.05 -15.03
C ALA A 92 -28.76 16.56 -14.75
N LEU A 93 -29.73 17.48 -14.59
CA LEU A 93 -31.15 17.16 -14.42
C LEU A 93 -31.71 16.41 -15.63
N GLY A 94 -31.43 16.90 -16.85
CA GLY A 94 -31.87 16.28 -18.09
C GLY A 94 -31.31 14.87 -18.27
N ILE A 95 -30.02 14.68 -18.01
CA ILE A 95 -29.36 13.35 -18.05
C ILE A 95 -30.00 12.41 -17.02
N LYS A 96 -30.25 12.88 -15.80
CA LYS A 96 -30.89 12.08 -14.74
C LYS A 96 -32.30 11.65 -15.14
N LYS A 97 -33.08 12.56 -15.71
CA LYS A 97 -34.49 12.32 -16.14
C LYS A 97 -34.56 11.37 -17.34
N GLY A 98 -33.63 11.52 -18.29
CA GLY A 98 -33.57 10.68 -19.49
C GLY A 98 -33.25 9.21 -19.19
N GLY A 99 -32.55 8.96 -18.08
CA GLY A 99 -32.23 7.61 -17.61
C GLY A 99 -31.53 6.78 -18.68
N LYS A 100 -31.73 5.45 -18.67
CA LYS A 100 -31.08 4.51 -19.59
C LYS A 100 -31.32 4.77 -21.08
N LYS A 101 -32.44 5.44 -21.44
CA LYS A 101 -32.70 5.79 -22.82
C LYS A 101 -31.79 6.89 -23.35
N PHE A 102 -31.35 7.79 -22.47
CA PHE A 102 -30.55 8.95 -22.85
C PHE A 102 -29.05 8.74 -22.67
N ALA A 103 -28.68 8.09 -21.62
CA ALA A 103 -27.30 7.75 -21.36
C ALA A 103 -27.25 6.36 -20.73
N ASP A 104 -26.52 5.46 -21.32
CA ASP A 104 -26.07 4.32 -20.58
C ASP A 104 -25.08 4.84 -19.54
N LEU A 105 -25.60 5.12 -18.34
CA LEU A 105 -24.81 5.62 -17.22
C LEU A 105 -23.68 4.66 -16.83
N SER A 106 -23.76 3.41 -17.31
CA SER A 106 -22.72 2.40 -17.13
C SER A 106 -21.51 2.61 -18.03
N THR A 107 -21.67 3.32 -19.16
CA THR A 107 -20.55 3.65 -20.08
C THR A 107 -19.81 4.93 -19.71
N GLY A 108 -20.40 5.74 -18.86
CA GLY A 108 -19.73 6.80 -18.10
C GLY A 108 -19.35 8.08 -18.82
N ILE A 109 -19.48 8.17 -20.13
CA ILE A 109 -19.14 9.38 -20.90
C ILE A 109 -20.38 9.88 -21.60
N PHE A 110 -20.74 11.13 -21.35
CA PHE A 110 -21.84 11.80 -22.06
C PHE A 110 -21.26 12.78 -23.09
N PRO A 111 -21.40 12.51 -24.41
CA PRO A 111 -20.78 13.33 -25.42
C PRO A 111 -21.34 14.75 -25.46
N LEU A 112 -20.47 15.76 -25.32
CA LEU A 112 -20.88 17.16 -25.25
C LEU A 112 -21.57 17.69 -26.52
N TYR A 113 -21.37 17.05 -27.69
CA TYR A 113 -22.06 17.41 -28.93
C TYR A 113 -23.57 17.09 -28.91
N ARG A 114 -24.04 16.41 -27.87
CA ARG A 114 -25.46 16.16 -27.62
C ARG A 114 -26.17 17.29 -26.89
N ILE A 115 -25.42 18.26 -26.32
CA ILE A 115 -25.94 19.29 -25.42
C ILE A 115 -25.93 20.63 -26.12
N TYR A 116 -27.07 21.27 -26.13
CA TYR A 116 -27.26 22.59 -26.71
C TYR A 116 -27.94 23.54 -25.71
N ILE A 117 -27.58 24.82 -25.78
CA ILE A 117 -28.23 25.89 -25.02
C ILE A 117 -29.33 26.50 -25.93
N LYS A 118 -30.58 26.41 -25.47
CA LYS A 118 -31.71 26.96 -26.16
C LYS A 118 -32.10 28.29 -25.52
N ASP A 119 -32.27 29.33 -26.39
CA ASP A 119 -32.71 30.67 -25.97
C ASP A 119 -31.90 31.28 -24.81
N LYS A 120 -30.59 30.91 -24.71
CA LYS A 120 -29.62 31.32 -23.67
C LYS A 120 -29.99 30.93 -22.23
N LYS A 121 -31.00 30.10 -22.02
CA LYS A 121 -31.49 29.78 -20.67
C LYS A 121 -31.83 28.30 -20.43
N ASP A 122 -32.23 27.61 -21.47
CA ASP A 122 -32.66 26.21 -21.36
C ASP A 122 -31.64 25.25 -21.95
N ILE A 123 -31.69 24.00 -21.57
CA ILE A 123 -30.84 22.96 -22.10
C ILE A 123 -31.63 21.99 -22.96
N LEU A 124 -31.18 21.78 -24.20
CA LEU A 124 -31.72 20.78 -25.11
C LEU A 124 -30.67 19.63 -25.20
N ILE A 125 -31.11 18.40 -24.93
CA ILE A 125 -30.27 17.22 -25.02
C ILE A 125 -30.81 16.31 -26.12
N LEU A 126 -29.95 15.97 -27.09
CA LEU A 126 -30.32 15.08 -28.20
C LEU A 126 -30.36 13.62 -27.72
N PRO A 127 -31.35 12.84 -28.17
CA PRO A 127 -31.39 11.40 -27.95
C PRO A 127 -30.26 10.68 -28.70
N GLU A 128 -30.05 9.42 -28.40
CA GLU A 128 -28.90 8.65 -28.95
C GLU A 128 -28.97 8.47 -30.46
N ASP A 129 -30.17 8.27 -30.99
CA ASP A 129 -30.42 8.13 -32.45
C ASP A 129 -30.01 9.40 -33.22
N ALA A 130 -30.52 10.57 -32.80
CA ALA A 130 -30.16 11.88 -33.38
C ALA A 130 -28.65 12.17 -33.19
N ALA A 131 -28.09 11.89 -32.00
CA ALA A 131 -26.71 12.08 -31.71
C ALA A 131 -25.79 11.19 -32.55
N SER A 132 -26.18 9.93 -32.80
CA SER A 132 -25.44 8.99 -33.64
C SER A 132 -25.34 9.47 -35.09
N ILE A 133 -26.38 10.11 -35.61
CA ILE A 133 -26.36 10.74 -36.95
C ILE A 133 -25.34 11.89 -37.00
N LEU A 134 -25.32 12.75 -35.98
CA LEU A 134 -24.35 13.84 -35.89
C LEU A 134 -22.93 13.32 -35.75
N ALA A 135 -22.73 12.26 -34.97
CA ALA A 135 -21.41 11.68 -34.70
C ALA A 135 -20.72 11.15 -35.95
N VAL A 136 -21.47 10.68 -36.94
CA VAL A 136 -20.88 10.13 -38.19
C VAL A 136 -20.04 11.16 -38.94
N SER A 137 -20.38 12.43 -38.85
CA SER A 137 -19.69 13.53 -39.54
C SER A 137 -18.56 14.18 -38.71
N LEU A 138 -18.50 13.90 -37.42
CA LEU A 138 -17.46 14.46 -36.57
C LEU A 138 -16.11 13.84 -36.88
N VAL A 139 -15.11 14.67 -37.15
CA VAL A 139 -13.75 14.19 -37.28
C VAL A 139 -13.25 13.69 -35.89
N ARG A 140 -12.30 12.75 -35.93
CA ARG A 140 -11.81 12.11 -34.72
C ARG A 140 -11.31 13.12 -33.65
N SER A 141 -10.70 14.21 -34.09
CA SER A 141 -10.27 15.29 -33.19
C SER A 141 -11.43 15.95 -32.43
N ASP A 142 -12.58 16.16 -33.10
CA ASP A 142 -13.75 16.75 -32.48
C ASP A 142 -14.43 15.75 -31.54
N MET A 143 -14.47 14.48 -31.91
CA MET A 143 -14.96 13.42 -31.03
C MET A 143 -14.08 13.26 -29.79
N ASP A 144 -12.76 13.28 -29.96
CA ASP A 144 -11.81 13.18 -28.85
C ASP A 144 -11.95 14.40 -27.90
N ALA A 145 -12.14 15.61 -28.45
CA ALA A 145 -12.41 16.82 -27.64
C ALA A 145 -13.73 16.75 -26.87
N CYS A 146 -14.73 16.05 -27.42
CA CYS A 146 -16.06 15.88 -26.78
C CYS A 146 -16.12 14.72 -25.78
N SER A 147 -15.10 13.88 -25.70
CA SER A 147 -15.16 12.69 -24.85
C SER A 147 -13.86 12.34 -24.13
N LYS A 148 -12.73 12.22 -24.85
CA LYS A 148 -11.46 11.74 -24.27
C LYS A 148 -10.71 12.79 -23.48
N ASP A 149 -10.74 14.05 -23.91
CA ASP A 149 -10.03 15.14 -23.26
C ASP A 149 -10.68 15.56 -21.93
N LEU A 150 -11.90 15.06 -21.71
CA LEU A 150 -12.71 15.35 -20.54
C LEU A 150 -12.55 14.31 -19.43
N THR A 151 -12.07 13.12 -19.76
CA THR A 151 -12.11 12.00 -18.82
C THR A 151 -10.77 11.75 -18.14
N LYS A 152 -10.80 11.73 -16.84
CA LYS A 152 -9.69 11.25 -16.01
C LYS A 152 -9.57 9.74 -16.17
N LYS A 153 -8.44 9.25 -16.68
CA LYS A 153 -8.22 7.83 -17.02
C LYS A 153 -8.42 6.85 -15.85
N ASP A 154 -8.25 7.30 -14.63
CA ASP A 154 -8.31 6.48 -13.41
C ASP A 154 -9.67 6.55 -12.72
N THR A 155 -10.71 7.00 -13.45
CA THR A 155 -12.07 7.10 -12.90
C THR A 155 -12.89 5.89 -13.32
N GLU A 156 -13.56 5.25 -12.37
CA GLU A 156 -14.50 4.17 -12.65
C GLU A 156 -15.66 4.68 -13.48
N VAL A 157 -16.03 3.92 -14.50
CA VAL A 157 -17.00 4.28 -15.54
C VAL A 157 -18.31 4.89 -14.99
N GLY A 158 -18.84 4.36 -13.89
CA GLY A 158 -20.08 4.84 -13.29
C GLY A 158 -20.03 6.24 -12.63
N TYR A 159 -18.85 6.85 -12.52
CA TYR A 159 -18.69 8.14 -11.82
C TYR A 159 -18.18 9.27 -12.71
N THR A 160 -17.97 9.00 -13.99
CA THR A 160 -17.44 9.97 -14.95
C THR A 160 -18.37 11.16 -15.15
N LEU A 161 -19.68 10.98 -15.11
CA LEU A 161 -20.65 12.07 -15.28
C LEU A 161 -20.51 13.20 -14.27
N ILE A 162 -20.24 12.90 -13.01
CA ILE A 162 -20.02 13.96 -12.00
C ILE A 162 -18.78 14.75 -12.36
N LEU A 163 -17.72 14.06 -12.81
CA LEU A 163 -16.48 14.72 -13.23
C LEU A 163 -16.72 15.57 -14.46
N GLU A 164 -17.44 15.08 -15.47
CA GLU A 164 -17.79 15.85 -16.66
C GLU A 164 -18.56 17.12 -16.34
N MET A 165 -19.52 17.05 -15.43
CA MET A 165 -20.25 18.25 -14.99
C MET A 165 -19.33 19.25 -14.26
N ALA A 166 -18.41 18.75 -13.42
CA ALA A 166 -17.42 19.60 -12.77
C ALA A 166 -16.41 20.17 -13.77
N GLU A 167 -16.02 19.42 -14.80
CA GLU A 167 -15.17 19.88 -15.90
C GLU A 167 -15.83 20.95 -16.74
N LEU A 168 -17.14 20.86 -17.00
CA LEU A 168 -17.90 21.90 -17.66
C LEU A 168 -17.91 23.19 -16.83
N LEU A 169 -18.12 23.11 -15.52
CA LEU A 169 -18.03 24.27 -14.63
C LEU A 169 -16.61 24.87 -14.60
N TYR A 170 -15.59 24.01 -14.55
CA TYR A 170 -14.19 24.44 -14.63
C TYR A 170 -13.91 25.15 -15.97
N TYR A 171 -14.40 24.58 -17.08
CA TYR A 171 -14.26 25.18 -18.40
C TYR A 171 -15.00 26.52 -18.49
N ALA A 172 -16.21 26.62 -17.95
CA ALA A 172 -16.95 27.88 -17.91
C ALA A 172 -16.21 28.96 -17.14
N ALA A 173 -15.58 28.62 -16.03
CA ALA A 173 -14.80 29.55 -15.22
C ALA A 173 -13.47 29.93 -15.89
N SER A 174 -12.67 28.95 -16.28
CA SER A 174 -11.30 29.14 -16.78
C SER A 174 -11.19 29.38 -18.29
N GLY A 175 -12.12 28.87 -19.08
CA GLY A 175 -12.04 28.78 -20.55
C GLY A 175 -11.20 27.63 -21.07
N ARG A 176 -10.73 26.74 -20.17
CA ARG A 176 -9.90 25.57 -20.50
C ARG A 176 -10.40 24.31 -19.82
N PHE A 177 -10.28 23.18 -20.47
CA PHE A 177 -10.54 21.90 -19.83
C PHE A 177 -9.38 21.50 -18.91
N PRO A 178 -9.68 21.01 -17.68
CA PRO A 178 -8.65 20.79 -16.66
C PRO A 178 -7.62 19.73 -17.06
N TYR A 179 -8.01 18.75 -17.89
CA TYR A 179 -7.18 17.58 -18.22
C TYR A 179 -6.71 17.53 -19.67
N LYS A 180 -6.95 18.57 -20.46
CA LYS A 180 -6.49 18.67 -21.84
C LYS A 180 -4.97 18.77 -21.94
N ASP A 181 -4.33 19.41 -20.98
CA ASP A 181 -2.89 19.59 -20.92
C ASP A 181 -2.18 18.29 -20.56
N GLU A 182 -1.19 17.88 -21.39
CA GLU A 182 -0.40 16.68 -21.17
C GLU A 182 0.43 16.76 -19.87
N GLU A 183 0.89 17.95 -19.48
CA GLU A 183 1.63 18.13 -18.24
C GLU A 183 0.74 17.90 -17.02
N VAL A 184 -0.52 18.33 -17.07
CA VAL A 184 -1.53 18.04 -16.04
C VAL A 184 -1.75 16.54 -15.92
N ARG A 185 -1.92 15.83 -17.05
CA ARG A 185 -2.07 14.37 -17.07
C ARG A 185 -0.84 13.65 -16.52
N ARG A 186 0.35 14.08 -16.92
CA ARG A 186 1.63 13.53 -16.40
C ARG A 186 1.84 13.77 -14.92
N SER A 187 1.31 14.87 -14.38
CA SER A 187 1.42 15.20 -12.94
C SER A 187 0.41 14.46 -12.07
N GLY A 188 -0.40 13.54 -12.63
CA GLY A 188 -1.41 12.78 -11.90
C GLY A 188 -2.76 13.48 -11.82
N TYR A 189 -3.13 14.18 -12.88
CA TYR A 189 -4.42 14.89 -13.03
C TYR A 189 -4.67 15.97 -11.96
N ASN A 190 -3.61 16.67 -11.57
CA ASN A 190 -3.78 17.86 -10.74
C ASN A 190 -4.13 19.04 -11.64
N GLU A 191 -5.38 19.45 -11.58
CA GLU A 191 -5.88 20.63 -12.25
C GLU A 191 -5.24 21.90 -11.69
N ILE A 192 -5.16 22.92 -12.54
CA ILE A 192 -4.74 24.24 -12.11
C ILE A 192 -5.85 24.86 -11.27
N PRO A 193 -5.59 25.38 -10.07
CA PRO A 193 -6.63 25.98 -9.23
C PRO A 193 -7.37 27.11 -9.92
N LEU A 194 -8.72 27.13 -9.80
CA LEU A 194 -9.58 28.12 -10.45
C LEU A 194 -9.30 29.55 -10.00
N GLU A 195 -8.78 29.75 -8.81
CA GLU A 195 -8.40 31.06 -8.27
C GLU A 195 -7.41 31.83 -9.17
N PHE A 196 -6.61 31.11 -9.97
CA PHE A 196 -5.70 31.74 -10.93
C PHE A 196 -6.41 32.23 -12.20
N TYR A 197 -7.39 31.48 -12.68
CA TYR A 197 -8.13 31.84 -13.90
C TYR A 197 -9.35 32.74 -13.62
N SER A 198 -9.95 32.60 -12.46
CA SER A 198 -11.19 33.30 -12.08
C SER A 198 -11.12 33.71 -10.61
N PRO A 199 -10.25 34.67 -10.25
CA PRO A 199 -10.08 35.11 -8.87
C PRO A 199 -11.33 35.75 -8.26
N THR A 200 -12.31 36.11 -9.06
CA THR A 200 -13.60 36.67 -8.63
C THR A 200 -14.67 35.61 -8.39
N LEU A 201 -14.44 34.35 -8.73
CA LEU A 201 -15.37 33.26 -8.46
C LEU A 201 -15.48 33.05 -6.95
N ASP A 202 -16.70 32.81 -6.49
CA ASP A 202 -16.97 32.48 -5.09
C ASP A 202 -16.12 31.30 -4.59
N GLU A 203 -15.51 31.46 -3.41
CA GLU A 203 -14.58 30.48 -2.85
C GLU A 203 -15.24 29.11 -2.63
N LYS A 204 -16.51 29.09 -2.17
CA LYS A 204 -17.26 27.85 -1.96
C LYS A 204 -17.47 27.12 -3.28
N THR A 205 -17.78 27.85 -4.34
CA THR A 205 -18.00 27.31 -5.69
C THR A 205 -16.68 26.82 -6.30
N SER A 206 -15.60 27.59 -6.18
CA SER A 206 -14.25 27.19 -6.62
C SER A 206 -13.80 25.91 -5.91
N SER A 207 -13.97 25.87 -4.60
CA SER A 207 -13.62 24.70 -3.77
C SER A 207 -14.44 23.46 -4.12
N PHE A 208 -15.76 23.62 -4.37
CA PHE A 208 -16.63 22.53 -4.82
C PHE A 208 -16.14 21.93 -6.15
N ILE A 209 -15.87 22.76 -7.15
CA ILE A 209 -15.40 22.30 -8.46
C ILE A 209 -14.07 21.56 -8.32
N THR A 210 -13.09 22.16 -7.63
CA THR A 210 -11.75 21.58 -7.45
C THR A 210 -11.81 20.28 -6.65
N SER A 211 -12.60 20.23 -5.57
CA SER A 211 -12.75 19.00 -4.77
C SER A 211 -13.44 17.87 -5.54
N THR A 212 -14.43 18.20 -6.38
CA THR A 212 -15.10 17.21 -7.23
C THR A 212 -14.15 16.64 -8.28
N LEU A 213 -13.36 17.48 -8.95
CA LEU A 213 -12.34 17.05 -9.93
C LEU A 213 -11.25 16.18 -9.29
N SER A 214 -10.82 16.50 -8.08
CA SER A 214 -9.80 15.74 -7.35
C SER A 214 -10.35 14.55 -6.57
N MET A 215 -11.64 14.28 -6.65
CA MET A 215 -12.31 13.23 -5.88
C MET A 215 -11.76 11.85 -6.23
N LYS A 216 -11.37 11.10 -5.21
CA LYS A 216 -10.91 9.72 -5.38
C LYS A 216 -12.11 8.77 -5.49
N GLU A 217 -11.94 7.71 -6.25
CA GLU A 217 -12.91 6.64 -6.46
C GLU A 217 -13.62 6.18 -5.16
N LYS A 218 -12.87 5.97 -4.11
CA LYS A 218 -13.39 5.58 -2.78
C LYS A 218 -14.44 6.57 -2.24
N TYR A 219 -14.28 7.88 -2.50
CA TYR A 219 -15.27 8.89 -2.09
C TYR A 219 -16.46 8.93 -3.03
N GLN A 220 -16.24 8.73 -4.33
CA GLN A 220 -17.30 8.61 -5.32
C GLN A 220 -18.23 7.44 -4.99
N ARG A 221 -17.67 6.28 -4.68
CA ARG A 221 -18.42 5.10 -4.20
C ARG A 221 -19.20 5.39 -2.91
N ARG A 222 -18.63 6.16 -1.99
CA ARG A 222 -19.30 6.55 -0.74
C ARG A 222 -20.50 7.47 -0.98
N ILE A 223 -20.40 8.41 -1.92
CA ILE A 223 -21.52 9.29 -2.32
C ILE A 223 -22.63 8.48 -2.97
N SER A 224 -22.28 7.56 -3.85
CA SER A 224 -23.22 6.72 -4.59
C SER A 224 -23.88 5.63 -3.74
N GLY A 225 -23.23 5.18 -2.68
CA GLY A 225 -23.65 4.01 -1.89
C GLY A 225 -23.83 2.78 -2.78
N ASN A 226 -24.78 1.90 -2.42
CA ASN A 226 -25.09 0.69 -3.20
C ASN A 226 -25.98 0.96 -4.43
N ASN A 227 -26.39 2.21 -4.69
CA ASN A 227 -27.40 2.54 -5.70
C ASN A 227 -26.80 3.10 -7.01
N GLY A 228 -25.49 3.03 -7.18
CA GLY A 228 -24.83 3.29 -8.46
C GLY A 228 -24.77 4.75 -8.94
N PRO A 229 -24.56 4.96 -10.25
CA PRO A 229 -24.27 6.25 -10.86
C PRO A 229 -25.38 7.30 -10.75
N GLU A 230 -26.65 6.87 -10.73
CA GLU A 230 -27.81 7.76 -10.64
C GLU A 230 -27.82 8.61 -9.35
N LYS A 231 -27.35 8.01 -8.24
CA LYS A 231 -27.22 8.74 -6.97
C LYS A 231 -26.11 9.78 -7.01
N SER A 232 -25.08 9.54 -7.77
CA SER A 232 -23.95 10.46 -7.89
C SER A 232 -24.36 11.75 -8.62
N ILE A 233 -25.15 11.63 -9.68
CA ILE A 233 -25.73 12.81 -10.37
C ILE A 233 -26.68 13.54 -9.43
N GLY A 234 -27.52 12.84 -8.66
CA GLY A 234 -28.39 13.45 -7.65
C GLY A 234 -27.60 14.27 -6.64
N TRP A 235 -26.53 13.70 -6.10
CA TRP A 235 -25.63 14.42 -5.19
C TRP A 235 -25.04 15.69 -5.83
N PHE A 236 -24.63 15.64 -7.09
CA PHE A 236 -24.12 16.82 -7.80
C PHE A 236 -25.17 17.91 -7.91
N ILE A 237 -26.40 17.55 -8.33
CA ILE A 237 -27.52 18.47 -8.45
C ILE A 237 -27.80 19.16 -7.10
N ASP A 238 -27.96 18.37 -6.04
CA ASP A 238 -28.26 18.86 -4.69
C ASP A 238 -27.15 19.77 -4.16
N SER A 239 -25.89 19.38 -4.39
CA SER A 239 -24.73 20.15 -3.95
C SER A 239 -24.58 21.49 -4.67
N THR A 240 -25.02 21.58 -5.92
CA THR A 240 -24.96 22.81 -6.72
C THR A 240 -26.04 23.83 -6.37
N GLU A 241 -27.10 23.44 -5.64
CA GLU A 241 -28.18 24.38 -5.23
C GLU A 241 -27.69 25.50 -4.31
N ALA A 242 -26.73 25.20 -3.44
CA ALA A 242 -26.22 26.14 -2.45
C ALA A 242 -24.99 26.93 -2.94
N LEU A 243 -24.64 26.83 -4.23
CA LEU A 243 -23.49 27.52 -4.82
C LEU A 243 -23.93 28.84 -5.46
N THR A 244 -23.00 29.79 -5.47
CA THR A 244 -23.17 31.10 -6.12
C THR A 244 -22.24 31.22 -7.33
N TRP A 245 -22.77 31.81 -8.42
CA TRP A 245 -22.02 32.00 -9.64
C TRP A 245 -22.05 33.47 -10.03
N ASN A 246 -20.91 34.15 -9.89
CA ASN A 246 -20.80 35.60 -10.05
C ASN A 246 -19.96 36.03 -11.27
N LEU A 247 -19.63 35.07 -12.15
CA LEU A 247 -18.86 35.36 -13.37
C LEU A 247 -19.76 35.98 -14.44
N LYS A 248 -19.22 36.97 -15.16
CA LYS A 248 -19.89 37.64 -16.27
C LYS A 248 -19.50 37.03 -17.61
N ASN A 249 -20.37 37.27 -18.62
CA ASN A 249 -20.05 36.93 -19.99
C ASN A 249 -18.78 37.65 -20.46
N ARG A 250 -18.11 37.05 -21.41
CA ARG A 250 -16.88 37.55 -22.03
C ARG A 250 -16.79 37.13 -23.50
N THR A 251 -16.00 37.83 -24.28
CA THR A 251 -15.69 37.45 -25.67
C THR A 251 -14.60 36.36 -25.71
N GLU A 252 -14.45 35.71 -26.87
CA GLU A 252 -13.32 34.76 -27.09
C GLU A 252 -11.97 35.45 -26.93
N GLU A 253 -11.82 36.70 -27.39
CA GLU A 253 -10.59 37.46 -27.26
C GLU A 253 -10.25 37.75 -25.78
N GLU A 254 -11.26 38.13 -24.98
CA GLU A 254 -11.09 38.33 -23.53
C GLU A 254 -10.71 37.04 -22.82
N LYS A 255 -11.33 35.91 -23.19
CA LYS A 255 -11.00 34.59 -22.65
C LYS A 255 -9.53 34.22 -22.91
N GLU A 256 -9.06 34.40 -24.15
CA GLU A 256 -7.68 34.12 -24.50
C GLU A 256 -6.69 35.07 -23.79
N LYS A 257 -7.03 36.34 -23.68
CA LYS A 257 -6.21 37.35 -23.00
C LYS A 257 -6.07 37.05 -21.49
N GLU A 258 -7.18 36.69 -20.85
CA GLU A 258 -7.20 36.27 -19.44
C GLU A 258 -6.33 35.03 -19.23
N ALA A 259 -6.45 34.03 -20.10
CA ALA A 259 -5.65 32.81 -20.03
C ALA A 259 -4.13 33.08 -20.18
N LYS A 260 -3.74 33.89 -21.17
CA LYS A 260 -2.33 34.29 -21.36
C LYS A 260 -1.78 35.04 -20.14
N LYS A 261 -2.55 36.01 -19.63
CA LYS A 261 -2.15 36.77 -18.43
C LYS A 261 -1.91 35.85 -17.23
N THR A 262 -2.72 34.82 -17.06
CA THR A 262 -2.54 33.84 -15.97
C THR A 262 -1.29 33.02 -16.17
N GLU A 263 -1.02 32.54 -17.39
CA GLU A 263 0.15 31.74 -17.72
C GLU A 263 1.48 32.51 -17.64
N GLU A 264 1.45 33.82 -17.89
CA GLU A 264 2.62 34.70 -17.79
C GLU A 264 2.93 35.13 -16.34
N ASN A 265 2.00 34.93 -15.41
CA ASN A 265 2.16 35.30 -14.01
C ASN A 265 3.25 34.43 -13.33
N GLU A 266 4.31 35.06 -12.83
CA GLU A 266 5.43 34.37 -12.19
C GLU A 266 5.03 33.67 -10.87
N GLU A 267 4.11 34.23 -10.11
CA GLU A 267 3.57 33.61 -8.91
C GLU A 267 2.81 32.31 -9.25
N PHE A 268 1.99 32.36 -10.30
CA PHE A 268 1.33 31.17 -10.85
C PHE A 268 2.35 30.10 -11.26
N LYS A 269 3.36 30.45 -12.03
CA LYS A 269 4.41 29.52 -12.48
C LYS A 269 5.14 28.87 -11.30
N LYS A 270 5.44 29.65 -10.26
CA LYS A 270 6.09 29.15 -9.05
C LYS A 270 5.19 28.14 -8.31
N LEU A 271 3.96 28.53 -8.01
CA LEU A 271 2.99 27.69 -7.31
C LEU A 271 2.65 26.43 -8.12
N TRP A 272 2.51 26.57 -9.43
CA TRP A 272 2.27 25.43 -10.31
C TRP A 272 3.44 24.44 -10.30
N ARG A 273 4.68 24.92 -10.39
CA ARG A 273 5.89 24.06 -10.28
C ARG A 273 5.95 23.34 -8.94
N GLU A 274 5.63 24.01 -7.84
CA GLU A 274 5.60 23.40 -6.50
C GLU A 274 4.51 22.32 -6.38
N LYS A 275 3.28 22.62 -6.83
CA LYS A 275 2.17 21.66 -6.85
C LYS A 275 2.50 20.44 -7.73
N SER A 276 2.99 20.69 -8.93
CA SER A 276 3.38 19.65 -9.88
C SER A 276 4.49 18.74 -9.32
N LYS A 277 5.48 19.32 -8.64
CA LYS A 277 6.55 18.56 -7.97
C LYS A 277 6.01 17.70 -6.82
N LYS A 278 5.16 18.28 -5.96
CA LYS A 278 4.51 17.54 -4.86
C LYS A 278 3.64 16.39 -5.39
N ALA A 279 2.91 16.61 -6.49
CA ALA A 279 2.09 15.60 -7.12
C ALA A 279 2.91 14.45 -7.71
N LYS A 280 4.00 14.76 -8.43
CA LYS A 280 4.94 13.76 -8.95
C LYS A 280 5.55 12.91 -7.83
N THR A 281 5.97 13.54 -6.73
CA THR A 281 6.49 12.84 -5.56
C THR A 281 5.42 11.93 -4.93
N ARG A 282 4.19 12.43 -4.76
CA ARG A 282 3.08 11.65 -4.21
C ARG A 282 2.72 10.45 -5.09
N LYS A 283 2.70 10.63 -6.42
CA LYS A 283 2.47 9.56 -7.39
C LYS A 283 3.58 8.51 -7.29
N PHE A 284 4.84 8.93 -7.26
CA PHE A 284 5.98 8.04 -7.10
C PHE A 284 5.85 7.17 -5.83
N TRP A 285 5.53 7.78 -4.67
CA TRP A 285 5.36 7.05 -3.43
C TRP A 285 4.11 6.16 -3.42
N ALA A 286 3.03 6.56 -4.09
CA ALA A 286 1.83 5.74 -4.23
C ALA A 286 2.09 4.49 -5.08
N GLU A 287 2.88 4.61 -6.15
CA GLU A 287 3.18 3.49 -7.06
C GLU A 287 4.32 2.60 -6.55
N LYS A 288 5.35 3.18 -5.93
CA LYS A 288 6.59 2.46 -5.58
C LYS A 288 6.86 2.37 -4.08
N GLY A 289 6.11 3.08 -3.25
CA GLY A 289 6.35 3.15 -1.81
C GLY A 289 6.33 1.78 -1.12
N ALA A 290 5.40 0.91 -1.47
CA ALA A 290 5.33 -0.45 -0.92
C ALA A 290 6.56 -1.29 -1.31
N VAL A 291 6.98 -1.22 -2.58
CA VAL A 291 8.18 -1.95 -3.06
C VAL A 291 9.43 -1.44 -2.36
N ILE A 292 9.58 -0.11 -2.22
CA ILE A 292 10.72 0.48 -1.52
C ILE A 292 10.72 0.05 -0.05
N ALA A 293 9.57 0.10 0.64
CA ALA A 293 9.46 -0.31 2.04
C ALA A 293 9.85 -1.79 2.24
N VAL A 294 9.36 -2.68 1.39
CA VAL A 294 9.74 -4.11 1.41
C VAL A 294 11.23 -4.30 1.15
N THR A 295 11.78 -3.58 0.17
CA THR A 295 13.23 -3.66 -0.13
C THR A 295 14.07 -3.20 1.05
N VAL A 296 13.71 -2.09 1.71
CA VAL A 296 14.42 -1.60 2.89
C VAL A 296 14.36 -2.61 4.04
N LEU A 297 13.21 -3.25 4.27
CA LEU A 297 13.06 -4.28 5.28
C LEU A 297 13.95 -5.49 4.99
N ILE A 298 13.98 -5.98 3.73
CA ILE A 298 14.83 -7.10 3.33
C ILE A 298 16.31 -6.77 3.51
N VAL A 299 16.75 -5.59 3.03
CA VAL A 299 18.14 -5.15 3.19
C VAL A 299 18.51 -5.00 4.66
N GLY A 300 17.64 -4.42 5.48
CA GLY A 300 17.84 -4.31 6.93
C GLY A 300 17.97 -5.65 7.60
N PHE A 301 17.10 -6.60 7.27
CA PHE A 301 17.15 -7.97 7.79
C PHE A 301 18.45 -8.68 7.39
N VAL A 302 18.80 -8.67 6.12
CA VAL A 302 20.06 -9.27 5.64
C VAL A 302 21.27 -8.62 6.31
N SER A 303 21.28 -7.29 6.41
CA SER A 303 22.39 -6.56 7.07
C SER A 303 22.53 -6.92 8.55
N TYR A 304 21.40 -7.10 9.25
CA TYR A 304 21.41 -7.55 10.64
C TYR A 304 22.02 -8.94 10.77
N PHE A 305 21.61 -9.91 9.95
CA PHE A 305 22.16 -11.28 10.01
C PHE A 305 23.64 -11.33 9.62
N VAL A 306 24.03 -10.64 8.57
CA VAL A 306 25.44 -10.56 8.16
C VAL A 306 26.26 -9.84 9.23
N GLY A 307 25.76 -8.76 9.79
CA GLY A 307 26.42 -8.04 10.88
C GLY A 307 26.60 -8.89 12.14
N ASN A 308 25.54 -9.61 12.54
CA ASN A 308 25.58 -10.51 13.68
C ASN A 308 26.55 -11.69 13.42
N TRP A 309 26.49 -12.28 12.23
CA TRP A 309 27.41 -13.34 11.85
C TRP A 309 28.88 -12.87 11.88
N LEU A 310 29.19 -11.71 11.32
CA LEU A 310 30.51 -11.11 11.39
C LEU A 310 30.93 -10.85 12.84
N TYR A 311 30.03 -10.28 13.65
CA TYR A 311 30.32 -10.05 15.07
C TYR A 311 30.66 -11.34 15.79
N GLN A 312 29.87 -12.39 15.66
CA GLN A 312 30.13 -13.70 16.28
C GLN A 312 31.44 -14.32 15.78
N THR A 313 31.73 -14.19 14.48
CA THR A 313 32.97 -14.77 13.89
C THR A 313 34.25 -14.05 14.32
N PHE A 314 34.15 -12.73 14.58
CA PHE A 314 35.34 -11.90 14.85
C PHE A 314 35.49 -11.45 16.30
N ARG A 315 34.46 -11.65 17.14
CA ARG A 315 34.62 -11.33 18.57
C ARG A 315 35.71 -12.22 19.17
N PRO A 316 36.56 -11.69 20.05
CA PRO A 316 37.48 -12.53 20.82
C PRO A 316 36.67 -13.39 21.80
N PRO A 317 37.12 -14.63 22.09
CA PRO A 317 36.53 -15.47 23.13
C PRO A 317 36.66 -14.82 24.50
N VAL A 318 35.80 -15.17 25.46
CA VAL A 318 35.93 -14.76 26.86
C VAL A 318 37.29 -15.24 27.46
N THR A 319 37.77 -16.36 26.98
CA THR A 319 39.05 -16.97 27.37
C THR A 319 40.29 -16.30 26.77
N ARG A 320 40.16 -15.18 26.03
CA ARG A 320 41.25 -14.53 25.29
C ARG A 320 42.49 -14.24 26.14
N ASP A 321 42.33 -13.74 27.33
CA ASP A 321 43.37 -13.25 28.19
C ASP A 321 43.77 -14.30 29.28
N LEU A 322 43.23 -15.53 29.21
CA LEU A 322 43.50 -16.62 30.12
C LEU A 322 44.69 -17.46 29.66
N SER A 323 45.43 -18.03 30.63
CA SER A 323 46.39 -19.06 30.39
C SER A 323 45.73 -20.41 30.07
N GLN A 324 46.46 -21.40 29.57
CA GLN A 324 45.94 -22.72 29.21
C GLN A 324 45.26 -23.42 30.40
N SER A 325 45.87 -23.39 31.59
CA SER A 325 45.25 -23.96 32.81
C SER A 325 43.96 -23.21 33.21
N GLU A 326 43.98 -21.87 33.12
CA GLU A 326 42.79 -21.07 33.43
C GLU A 326 41.63 -21.30 32.41
N ILE A 327 41.95 -21.64 31.16
CA ILE A 327 40.92 -22.05 30.15
C ILE A 327 40.27 -23.37 30.57
N ILE A 328 41.05 -24.34 31.07
CA ILE A 328 40.52 -25.62 31.57
C ILE A 328 39.67 -25.38 32.81
N GLU A 329 40.13 -24.55 33.77
CA GLU A 329 39.37 -24.18 34.95
C GLU A 329 38.06 -23.46 34.59
N HIS A 330 38.12 -22.54 33.62
CA HIS A 330 36.92 -21.85 33.11
C HIS A 330 35.92 -22.83 32.49
N MET A 331 36.36 -23.79 31.72
CA MET A 331 35.53 -24.86 31.15
C MET A 331 34.79 -25.64 32.26
N TYR A 332 35.53 -26.09 33.31
CA TYR A 332 34.90 -26.81 34.41
C TYR A 332 33.95 -25.91 35.25
N SER A 333 34.28 -24.63 35.39
CA SER A 333 33.36 -23.67 36.01
C SER A 333 32.05 -23.52 35.18
N CYS A 334 32.18 -23.38 33.85
CA CYS A 334 30.99 -23.33 32.95
C CYS A 334 30.18 -24.63 33.00
N GLN A 335 30.83 -25.79 33.14
CA GLN A 335 30.18 -27.07 33.32
C GLN A 335 29.38 -27.09 34.64
N ASN A 336 29.95 -26.66 35.74
CA ASN A 336 29.31 -26.59 37.07
C ASN A 336 28.13 -25.61 37.08
N ASP A 337 28.26 -24.48 36.36
CA ASP A 337 27.22 -23.44 36.25
C ASP A 337 26.16 -23.75 35.16
N LEU A 338 26.30 -24.88 34.47
CA LEU A 338 25.52 -25.27 33.28
C LEU A 338 25.52 -24.19 32.19
N ASN A 339 26.59 -23.42 32.06
CA ASN A 339 26.77 -22.36 31.07
C ASN A 339 27.22 -22.92 29.72
N ALA A 340 26.31 -23.59 29.00
CA ALA A 340 26.58 -24.15 27.68
C ALA A 340 27.01 -23.13 26.63
N THR A 341 26.76 -21.82 26.85
CA THR A 341 27.11 -20.76 25.89
C THR A 341 28.60 -20.43 25.88
N GLU A 342 29.26 -20.54 27.03
CA GLU A 342 30.68 -20.23 27.21
C GLU A 342 31.56 -21.49 27.39
N LEU A 343 30.94 -22.66 27.55
CA LEU A 343 31.59 -23.92 27.85
C LEU A 343 32.69 -24.31 26.84
N ASP A 344 32.46 -24.05 25.56
CA ASP A 344 33.38 -24.35 24.45
C ASP A 344 34.18 -23.13 23.97
N GLU A 345 34.03 -21.95 24.65
CA GLU A 345 34.86 -20.79 24.31
C GLU A 345 36.33 -21.04 24.61
N GLY A 346 37.17 -20.89 23.60
CA GLY A 346 38.60 -21.25 23.67
C GLY A 346 38.89 -22.65 23.15
N PHE A 347 37.88 -23.40 22.72
CA PHE A 347 38.04 -24.76 22.17
C PHE A 347 37.77 -24.77 20.66
N LYS A 348 38.44 -25.68 19.94
CA LYS A 348 38.22 -25.89 18.50
C LYS A 348 37.20 -27.01 18.30
N GLY A 349 35.95 -26.68 18.44
CA GLY A 349 34.84 -27.62 18.41
C GLY A 349 34.22 -27.83 19.80
N ASP A 350 33.19 -28.65 19.86
CA ASP A 350 32.46 -28.92 21.09
C ASP A 350 33.32 -29.67 22.08
N VAL A 351 33.20 -29.34 23.35
CA VAL A 351 33.85 -30.14 24.43
C VAL A 351 33.09 -31.45 24.64
N ALA A 352 33.77 -32.49 25.14
CA ALA A 352 33.18 -33.82 25.26
C ALA A 352 31.86 -33.85 26.03
N GLN A 353 31.72 -33.03 27.07
CA GLN A 353 30.55 -32.92 27.95
C GLN A 353 29.51 -31.94 27.48
N PHE A 354 29.63 -31.28 26.31
CA PHE A 354 28.78 -30.23 25.85
C PHE A 354 27.27 -30.63 25.80
N ASN A 355 27.00 -31.80 25.24
CA ASN A 355 25.61 -32.28 25.13
C ASN A 355 24.98 -32.58 26.50
N GLU A 356 25.75 -33.10 27.46
CA GLU A 356 25.32 -33.38 28.82
C GLU A 356 24.94 -32.07 29.53
N VAL A 357 25.85 -31.09 29.51
CA VAL A 357 25.60 -29.76 30.08
C VAL A 357 24.41 -29.06 29.47
N LEU A 358 24.28 -29.12 28.14
CA LEU A 358 23.14 -28.52 27.44
C LEU A 358 21.79 -29.16 27.85
N ASN A 359 21.76 -30.50 27.95
CA ASN A 359 20.57 -31.24 28.36
C ASN A 359 20.16 -30.90 29.80
N LEU A 360 21.13 -30.86 30.72
CA LEU A 360 20.90 -30.49 32.10
C LEU A 360 20.46 -29.04 32.23
N TYR A 361 21.04 -28.13 31.46
CA TYR A 361 20.60 -26.72 31.39
C TYR A 361 19.16 -26.59 30.96
N VAL A 362 18.79 -27.26 29.86
CA VAL A 362 17.39 -27.22 29.32
C VAL A 362 16.42 -27.80 30.34
N THR A 363 16.78 -28.92 30.97
CA THR A 363 15.94 -29.56 31.99
C THR A 363 15.76 -28.65 33.21
N SER A 364 16.86 -28.12 33.76
CA SER A 364 16.83 -27.21 34.90
C SER A 364 16.01 -25.95 34.61
N THR A 365 16.25 -25.31 33.45
CA THR A 365 15.52 -24.08 33.04
C THR A 365 14.03 -24.36 32.86
N THR A 366 13.68 -25.50 32.27
CA THR A 366 12.28 -25.89 32.03
C THR A 366 11.57 -26.14 33.36
N ARG A 367 12.15 -26.90 34.27
CA ARG A 367 11.57 -27.20 35.58
C ARG A 367 11.45 -25.94 36.43
N LYS A 368 12.46 -25.07 36.40
CA LYS A 368 12.41 -23.77 37.09
C LYS A 368 11.26 -22.87 36.59
N ALA A 369 11.00 -22.88 35.27
CA ALA A 369 9.92 -22.10 34.66
C ALA A 369 8.51 -22.61 34.98
N TYR A 370 8.31 -23.94 35.05
CA TYR A 370 6.98 -24.54 35.19
C TYR A 370 6.69 -25.04 36.61
N GLU A 371 7.72 -25.51 37.35
CA GLU A 371 7.58 -26.14 38.66
C GLU A 371 8.17 -25.28 39.81
N TYR A 372 8.92 -24.21 39.45
CA TYR A 372 9.64 -23.36 40.42
C TYR A 372 10.68 -24.14 41.25
N ILE A 373 11.23 -25.23 40.70
CA ILE A 373 12.21 -26.10 41.34
C ILE A 373 13.51 -26.07 40.53
N ASP A 374 14.65 -25.89 41.17
CA ASP A 374 15.93 -26.11 40.57
C ASP A 374 16.19 -27.63 40.44
N ALA A 375 16.31 -28.11 39.20
CA ALA A 375 16.47 -29.53 38.92
C ALA A 375 17.88 -30.08 39.30
N ILE A 376 18.84 -29.18 39.41
CA ILE A 376 20.24 -29.55 39.64
C ILE A 376 20.73 -28.94 40.95
N THR A 377 21.33 -29.75 41.78
CA THR A 377 22.08 -29.35 42.97
C THR A 377 23.57 -29.46 42.65
N SER A 378 24.34 -28.39 42.91
CA SER A 378 25.80 -28.41 42.75
C SER A 378 26.43 -29.50 43.60
N ALA A 379 27.32 -30.28 43.02
CA ALA A 379 28.06 -31.32 43.75
C ALA A 379 28.85 -30.77 44.93
N GLU A 380 29.51 -29.62 44.75
CA GLU A 380 30.30 -28.96 45.79
C GLU A 380 29.39 -28.57 46.98
N SER A 381 28.28 -27.85 46.73
CA SER A 381 27.34 -27.47 47.78
C SER A 381 26.76 -28.68 48.49
N TRP A 382 26.38 -29.73 47.72
CA TRP A 382 25.81 -30.94 48.30
C TRP A 382 26.78 -31.67 49.23
N ILE A 383 28.09 -31.72 48.90
CA ILE A 383 29.11 -32.29 49.75
C ILE A 383 29.35 -31.44 50.98
N GLU A 384 29.50 -30.12 50.82
CA GLU A 384 29.71 -29.18 51.94
C GLU A 384 28.58 -29.22 52.98
N GLU A 385 27.31 -29.36 52.53
CA GLU A 385 26.17 -29.50 53.39
C GLU A 385 25.98 -30.87 54.01
N GLY A 386 26.90 -31.79 53.77
CA GLY A 386 26.87 -33.13 54.33
C GLY A 386 25.91 -34.09 53.64
N LYS A 387 25.70 -33.90 52.35
CA LYS A 387 24.89 -34.74 51.43
C LYS A 387 23.42 -34.82 51.88
N PRO A 388 22.70 -33.70 51.97
CA PRO A 388 21.31 -33.66 52.41
C PRO A 388 20.40 -34.38 51.41
N SER A 389 19.18 -34.73 51.89
CA SER A 389 18.09 -35.21 51.03
C SER A 389 17.71 -34.21 49.97
N LEU A 390 17.37 -34.68 48.78
CA LEU A 390 17.07 -33.85 47.62
C LEU A 390 15.56 -33.66 47.44
N VAL A 391 15.20 -32.61 46.73
CA VAL A 391 13.80 -32.46 46.26
C VAL A 391 13.51 -33.55 45.23
N LYS A 392 12.31 -34.07 45.20
CA LYS A 392 11.94 -35.14 44.25
C LYS A 392 12.30 -34.77 42.81
N ASP A 393 12.87 -35.73 42.11
CA ASP A 393 13.30 -35.63 40.70
C ASP A 393 14.35 -34.52 40.47
N THR A 394 15.18 -34.23 41.47
CA THR A 394 16.39 -33.40 41.32
C THR A 394 17.64 -34.29 41.37
N TRP A 395 18.71 -33.81 40.76
CA TRP A 395 19.96 -34.51 40.62
C TRP A 395 21.14 -33.71 41.18
N VAL A 396 22.17 -34.43 41.63
CA VAL A 396 23.47 -33.82 41.92
C VAL A 396 24.32 -33.83 40.65
N TYR A 397 24.88 -32.68 40.31
CA TYR A 397 25.79 -32.57 39.17
C TYR A 397 26.93 -31.59 39.47
N GLY A 398 28.10 -31.94 38.95
CA GLY A 398 29.24 -31.04 39.01
C GLY A 398 30.57 -31.77 38.86
N VAL A 399 31.63 -31.00 38.66
CA VAL A 399 32.98 -31.47 38.51
C VAL A 399 33.89 -30.80 39.54
N ILE A 400 34.66 -31.58 40.29
CA ILE A 400 35.60 -31.08 41.27
C ILE A 400 37.01 -31.40 40.77
N PRO A 401 37.81 -30.38 40.39
CA PRO A 401 39.17 -30.58 39.93
C PRO A 401 40.06 -31.09 41.06
N ILE A 402 40.80 -32.20 40.82
CA ILE A 402 41.81 -32.73 41.71
C ILE A 402 43.18 -32.15 41.35
N SER A 403 43.53 -32.18 40.07
CA SER A 403 44.76 -31.61 39.55
C SER A 403 44.71 -31.29 38.08
N ILE A 404 45.36 -30.19 37.70
CA ILE A 404 45.58 -29.80 36.29
C ILE A 404 47.13 -29.69 36.15
N THR A 405 47.72 -30.51 35.31
CA THR A 405 49.19 -30.61 35.21
C THR A 405 49.59 -30.53 33.76
N GLU A 406 50.59 -29.68 33.47
CA GLU A 406 51.26 -29.68 32.18
C GLU A 406 52.26 -30.84 32.16
N THR A 407 52.05 -31.79 31.25
CA THR A 407 52.92 -32.99 31.14
C THR A 407 53.96 -32.87 30.04
N GLU A 408 53.61 -32.14 28.97
CA GLU A 408 54.51 -31.75 27.87
C GLU A 408 54.17 -30.30 27.47
N GLU A 409 54.96 -29.67 26.62
CA GLU A 409 54.80 -28.33 26.18
C GLU A 409 53.40 -28.16 25.54
N ASN A 410 52.54 -27.33 26.13
CA ASN A 410 51.17 -27.09 25.73
C ASN A 410 50.19 -28.29 25.78
N HIS A 411 50.62 -29.37 26.47
CA HIS A 411 49.81 -30.56 26.73
C HIS A 411 49.47 -30.67 28.21
N PHE A 412 48.17 -30.66 28.53
CA PHE A 412 47.69 -30.68 29.92
C PHE A 412 46.85 -31.92 30.16
N VAL A 413 47.02 -32.48 31.38
CA VAL A 413 46.18 -33.55 31.90
C VAL A 413 45.48 -33.09 33.14
N ALA A 414 44.16 -33.14 33.10
CA ALA A 414 43.30 -32.85 34.23
C ALA A 414 42.75 -34.14 34.84
N LYS A 415 42.83 -34.25 36.17
CA LYS A 415 42.12 -35.28 36.94
C LYS A 415 41.04 -34.62 37.77
N THR A 416 39.84 -35.15 37.69
CA THR A 416 38.65 -34.58 38.28
C THR A 416 37.74 -35.65 38.88
N GLU A 417 36.96 -35.30 39.88
CA GLU A 417 35.81 -36.11 40.30
C GLU A 417 34.54 -35.56 39.67
N TRP A 418 33.85 -36.42 38.93
CA TRP A 418 32.55 -36.05 38.28
C TRP A 418 31.41 -36.65 39.03
N TYR A 419 30.46 -35.82 39.36
CA TYR A 419 29.17 -36.15 39.94
C TYR A 419 28.13 -36.00 38.89
N THR A 420 27.49 -37.09 38.46
CA THR A 420 26.52 -37.07 37.37
C THR A 420 25.39 -38.05 37.61
N PRO A 421 24.13 -37.74 37.20
CA PRO A 421 23.04 -38.70 37.26
C PRO A 421 23.13 -39.80 36.19
N PHE A 422 24.06 -39.69 35.25
CA PHE A 422 24.19 -40.58 34.10
C PHE A 422 25.42 -41.50 34.25
N ALA A 423 25.24 -42.79 33.92
CA ALA A 423 26.37 -43.68 33.76
C ALA A 423 27.19 -43.39 32.50
N PHE A 424 28.50 -43.54 32.54
CA PHE A 424 29.37 -43.37 31.39
C PHE A 424 29.34 -44.57 30.42
N ASP A 425 28.91 -45.71 30.92
CA ASP A 425 28.77 -46.93 30.14
C ASP A 425 27.54 -47.75 30.55
N ASP A 426 27.12 -48.66 29.66
CA ASP A 426 25.96 -49.50 29.86
C ASP A 426 26.13 -50.50 31.01
N GLU A 427 27.40 -50.91 31.34
CA GLU A 427 27.66 -51.87 32.41
C GLU A 427 27.38 -51.25 33.78
N ALA A 428 27.73 -49.95 33.95
CA ALA A 428 27.42 -49.21 35.17
C ALA A 428 25.90 -48.94 35.27
N GLU A 429 25.25 -48.59 34.15
CA GLU A 429 23.81 -48.37 34.13
C GLU A 429 22.99 -49.65 34.47
N GLU A 430 23.41 -50.82 33.96
CA GLU A 430 22.79 -52.08 34.30
C GLU A 430 23.05 -52.54 35.73
N ALA A 431 24.28 -52.30 36.25
CA ALA A 431 24.66 -52.72 37.59
C ALA A 431 23.98 -51.92 38.71
N TYR A 432 23.73 -50.64 38.44
CA TYR A 432 23.22 -49.66 39.44
C TYR A 432 21.93 -48.99 38.96
N GLY A 433 20.83 -49.75 38.86
CA GLY A 433 19.55 -49.26 38.40
C GLY A 433 18.93 -48.16 39.27
N GLU A 434 17.89 -47.56 38.79
CA GLU A 434 17.13 -46.53 39.53
C GLU A 434 16.43 -47.17 40.74
N GLU A 435 16.50 -46.52 41.90
CA GLU A 435 15.78 -46.93 43.13
C GLU A 435 14.65 -45.95 43.45
N ALA A 436 13.44 -46.47 43.62
CA ALA A 436 12.30 -45.62 43.88
C ALA A 436 12.42 -44.85 45.19
N GLY A 437 12.29 -43.50 45.12
CA GLY A 437 12.41 -42.64 46.27
C GLY A 437 13.80 -42.04 46.50
N PHE A 438 14.74 -42.38 45.64
CA PHE A 438 16.12 -41.87 45.70
C PHE A 438 16.56 -41.20 44.41
N SER A 439 17.44 -40.20 44.52
CA SER A 439 18.22 -39.67 43.41
C SER A 439 19.54 -40.43 43.33
N ARG A 440 19.85 -41.01 42.18
CA ARG A 440 21.10 -41.73 41.95
C ARG A 440 22.16 -40.76 41.46
N THR A 441 23.38 -40.84 42.02
CA THR A 441 24.53 -40.03 41.60
C THR A 441 25.73 -40.97 41.40
N PHE A 442 26.25 -41.03 40.19
CA PHE A 442 27.50 -41.67 39.87
C PHE A 442 28.65 -40.74 40.19
N ILE A 443 29.72 -41.26 40.80
CA ILE A 443 30.93 -40.54 41.13
C ILE A 443 32.07 -41.21 40.42
N TYR A 444 32.63 -40.48 39.42
CA TYR A 444 33.74 -40.99 38.62
C TYR A 444 35.02 -40.18 38.90
N GLU A 445 36.19 -40.88 38.95
CA GLU A 445 37.47 -40.24 38.69
C GLU A 445 37.68 -40.20 37.18
N VAL A 446 37.83 -39.00 36.62
CA VAL A 446 37.96 -38.77 35.17
C VAL A 446 39.30 -38.15 34.88
N THR A 447 40.01 -38.72 33.89
CA THR A 447 41.25 -38.16 33.32
C THR A 447 40.95 -37.61 31.95
N GLN A 448 41.24 -36.32 31.75
CA GLN A 448 40.99 -35.60 30.48
C GLN A 448 42.27 -34.94 30.00
N GLU A 449 42.59 -35.08 28.71
CA GLU A 449 43.77 -34.50 28.07
C GLU A 449 43.40 -33.33 27.18
N PHE A 450 44.28 -32.28 27.18
CA PHE A 450 44.07 -31.04 26.44
C PHE A 450 45.37 -30.66 25.72
N ASP A 451 45.25 -30.35 24.40
CA ASP A 451 46.36 -29.79 23.61
C ASP A 451 46.01 -28.34 23.22
N PHE A 452 46.98 -27.44 23.38
CA PHE A 452 46.78 -26.03 23.10
C PHE A 452 47.69 -25.51 21.99
N GLU A 453 47.14 -24.61 21.16
CA GLU A 453 47.90 -23.86 20.15
C GLU A 453 47.70 -22.36 20.33
N TRP A 454 48.79 -21.59 20.11
CA TRP A 454 48.63 -20.13 20.08
C TRP A 454 48.03 -19.68 18.77
N ASN A 455 46.86 -19.06 18.84
CA ASN A 455 46.15 -18.57 17.65
C ASN A 455 46.85 -17.33 17.08
N LYS A 456 46.85 -17.20 15.75
CA LYS A 456 47.38 -16.02 15.02
C LYS A 456 46.71 -14.69 15.43
N ARG A 457 45.56 -14.72 16.08
CA ARG A 457 44.83 -13.57 16.60
C ARG A 457 45.27 -13.18 18.03
N GLY A 458 46.15 -13.94 18.68
CA GLY A 458 46.78 -13.57 19.94
C GLY A 458 46.15 -14.13 21.20
N TRP A 459 45.63 -15.35 21.19
CA TRP A 459 45.13 -16.09 22.35
C TRP A 459 45.35 -17.60 22.21
N TRP A 460 45.25 -18.30 23.31
CA TRP A 460 45.30 -19.75 23.33
C TRP A 460 43.98 -20.36 22.86
N VAL A 461 44.07 -21.47 22.12
CA VAL A 461 42.94 -22.30 21.69
C VAL A 461 43.24 -23.75 21.97
N CYS A 462 42.39 -24.44 22.68
CA CYS A 462 42.44 -25.87 22.84
C CYS A 462 42.03 -26.56 21.53
N THR A 463 42.94 -27.35 20.98
CA THR A 463 42.75 -28.03 19.69
C THR A 463 42.33 -29.49 19.85
N LYS A 464 42.55 -30.06 21.01
CA LYS A 464 42.16 -31.42 21.39
C LYS A 464 41.65 -31.38 22.84
N ASN A 465 40.55 -32.02 23.08
CA ASN A 465 40.04 -32.31 24.42
C ASN A 465 39.39 -33.70 24.38
N GLU A 466 39.92 -34.64 25.16
CA GLU A 466 39.49 -36.02 25.17
C GLU A 466 39.47 -36.56 26.61
N ILE A 467 38.41 -37.26 26.99
CA ILE A 467 38.39 -38.10 28.19
C ILE A 467 39.15 -39.38 27.82
N THR A 468 40.33 -39.57 28.44
CA THR A 468 41.23 -40.69 28.12
C THR A 468 41.04 -41.85 29.08
N ASP A 469 40.56 -41.59 30.27
CA ASP A 469 40.28 -42.65 31.26
C ASP A 469 39.18 -42.20 32.22
N TYR A 470 38.39 -43.15 32.69
CA TYR A 470 37.44 -42.92 33.77
C TYR A 470 37.30 -44.18 34.62
N ASN A 471 37.12 -43.97 35.92
CA ASN A 471 36.95 -45.05 36.89
C ASN A 471 35.76 -44.72 37.82
N LEU A 472 34.78 -45.62 37.91
CA LEU A 472 33.69 -45.50 38.84
C LEU A 472 34.14 -45.67 40.26
N LEU A 473 34.12 -44.61 41.06
CA LEU A 473 34.51 -44.63 42.47
C LEU A 473 33.39 -45.16 43.36
N SER A 474 32.18 -44.66 43.15
CA SER A 474 31.00 -45.06 43.92
C SER A 474 29.71 -44.63 43.23
N VAL A 475 28.62 -45.21 43.65
CA VAL A 475 27.27 -44.75 43.33
C VAL A 475 26.53 -44.45 44.62
N GLU A 476 26.01 -43.23 44.73
CA GLU A 476 25.26 -42.79 45.90
C GLU A 476 23.79 -42.67 45.60
N TYR A 477 22.95 -43.16 46.51
CA TYR A 477 21.50 -43.06 46.46
C TYR A 477 21.06 -42.09 47.55
N THR A 478 20.71 -40.88 47.14
CA THR A 478 20.25 -39.81 48.05
C THR A 478 18.71 -39.81 48.17
N PRO A 479 18.18 -39.96 49.39
CA PRO A 479 16.72 -40.00 49.54
C PRO A 479 16.07 -38.67 49.13
N TYR A 480 14.92 -38.74 48.54
CA TYR A 480 14.11 -37.53 48.31
C TYR A 480 13.50 -37.06 49.65
N LEU A 481 13.35 -35.76 49.78
CA LEU A 481 12.61 -35.15 50.86
C LEU A 481 11.18 -35.70 50.87
N GLU A 482 10.72 -36.25 52.00
CA GLU A 482 9.32 -36.60 52.16
C GLU A 482 8.48 -35.31 51.98
N ASN A 483 7.57 -35.27 51.00
CA ASN A 483 6.62 -34.18 50.87
C ASN A 483 5.68 -34.19 52.07
N ASN A 484 6.04 -33.49 53.10
CA ASN A 484 5.06 -33.03 54.09
C ASN A 484 4.27 -31.88 53.47
N LEU A 485 3.29 -32.20 52.57
CA LEU A 485 2.24 -31.31 52.17
C LEU A 485 1.22 -31.18 53.29
#